data_0f367febbc949e3b63484ae385b8864d
#
_entry.id   0f367febbc949e3b63484ae385b8864d
#
_cell.length_a   1.000
_cell.length_b   1.000
_cell.length_c   1.000
_cell.angle_alpha   90.00
_cell.angle_beta   90.00
_cell.angle_gamma   90.00
#
_symmetry.space_group_name_H-M   'P 1'
#
loop_
_entity.id
_entity.type
_entity.pdbx_description
1 polymer ?
#
loop_
_entity_poly.entity_id
_entity_poly.type
_entity_poly.pdbx_seq_one_letter_code
_entity_poly.pdbx_strand_id
1 'polypeptide(L)'
;MEPFQVKILGCGSALPTGKHFCSSQVVEVRGKQFMIDCGEGAQMQLRKYSVHFSRLIAVFISHMHGDHCFGLLGMLSTFGMTGRTAPLHLYAPADFEGLFRQELDFFCDRLGFEVVFHPVDTTVQQVIYEDKSLTVETIPLSHRVPCCGFLFREKPLLPHIRRDRIDYYNIPLSQINNIKAGAGWTTEEGVVLAHEELVTPADPPRSYAYCSDTRYLPDLHKRIAGVSTLYHESTYDDSNIDRAQLYYHSTAGQAAQVARDAKVGKLLLGHFSARHYNEEALLQDARKVFPESFLTNEGLTFDV
;
A
#
# COMPACT_ATOMS: atom_id res chain seq x y z
N MET A 1 13.05 -1.12 14.08
CA MET A 1 12.44 -0.39 12.92
C MET A 1 10.99 -0.07 13.24
N GLU A 2 10.48 1.12 12.86
CA GLU A 2 9.04 1.38 12.96
C GLU A 2 8.27 0.50 11.97
N PRO A 3 7.02 0.11 12.27
CA PRO A 3 6.26 -0.79 11.41
C PRO A 3 6.00 -0.16 10.03
N PHE A 4 6.22 -0.96 8.98
CA PHE A 4 5.66 -0.77 7.66
C PHE A 4 5.05 -2.11 7.27
N GLN A 5 3.73 -2.18 7.31
CA GLN A 5 2.99 -3.43 7.20
C GLN A 5 1.80 -3.27 6.26
N VAL A 6 1.43 -4.37 5.62
CA VAL A 6 0.21 -4.48 4.81
C VAL A 6 -0.69 -5.54 5.42
N LYS A 7 -1.88 -5.15 5.82
CA LYS A 7 -2.93 -6.04 6.31
C LYS A 7 -3.97 -6.26 5.23
N ILE A 8 -4.22 -7.50 4.89
CA ILE A 8 -5.22 -7.90 3.90
C ILE A 8 -6.59 -7.97 4.56
N LEU A 9 -7.56 -7.25 4.02
CA LEU A 9 -8.96 -7.27 4.45
C LEU A 9 -9.86 -8.00 3.47
N GLY A 10 -9.50 -8.02 2.19
CA GLY A 10 -10.15 -8.74 1.13
C GLY A 10 -9.20 -8.95 -0.04
N CYS A 11 -9.21 -10.15 -0.61
CA CYS A 11 -8.35 -10.55 -1.71
C CYS A 11 -9.10 -11.34 -2.81
N GLY A 12 -10.44 -11.32 -2.80
CA GLY A 12 -11.28 -11.89 -3.84
C GLY A 12 -11.57 -10.93 -4.98
N SER A 13 -11.80 -11.48 -6.18
CA SER A 13 -12.11 -10.78 -7.41
C SER A 13 -13.61 -10.81 -7.70
N ALA A 14 -14.16 -9.70 -8.16
CA ALA A 14 -15.51 -9.49 -8.68
C ALA A 14 -16.66 -9.76 -7.70
N LEU A 15 -16.66 -10.85 -6.98
CA LEU A 15 -17.77 -11.30 -6.13
C LEU A 15 -17.31 -11.52 -4.69
N PRO A 16 -18.03 -11.02 -3.67
CA PRO A 16 -17.83 -11.50 -2.32
C PRO A 16 -18.25 -12.97 -2.25
N THR A 17 -17.44 -13.79 -1.62
CA THR A 17 -17.71 -15.22 -1.45
C THR A 17 -17.66 -15.61 0.03
N GLY A 18 -18.05 -16.85 0.36
CA GLY A 18 -17.84 -17.38 1.72
C GLY A 18 -16.36 -17.55 2.09
N LYS A 19 -15.46 -17.51 1.09
CA LYS A 19 -14.02 -17.68 1.27
C LYS A 19 -13.28 -16.34 1.31
N HIS A 20 -13.54 -15.46 0.36
CA HIS A 20 -12.86 -14.17 0.23
C HIS A 20 -13.84 -13.00 0.14
N PHE A 21 -13.48 -11.90 0.77
CA PHE A 21 -14.08 -10.59 0.60
C PHE A 21 -13.47 -9.85 -0.59
N CYS A 22 -14.19 -8.86 -1.10
CA CYS A 22 -13.74 -8.01 -2.18
C CYS A 22 -12.49 -7.21 -1.81
N SER A 23 -11.76 -6.72 -2.81
CA SER A 23 -10.47 -6.06 -2.68
C SER A 23 -10.45 -4.96 -1.62
N SER A 24 -9.59 -5.12 -0.63
CA SER A 24 -9.38 -4.12 0.42
C SER A 24 -8.11 -4.45 1.22
N GLN A 25 -7.27 -3.45 1.45
CA GLN A 25 -6.03 -3.58 2.23
C GLN A 25 -5.82 -2.35 3.10
N VAL A 26 -5.10 -2.53 4.21
CA VAL A 26 -4.62 -1.42 5.03
C VAL A 26 -3.10 -1.45 5.07
N VAL A 27 -2.50 -0.36 4.63
CA VAL A 27 -1.07 -0.10 4.71
C VAL A 27 -0.80 0.73 5.97
N GLU A 28 0.01 0.21 6.88
CA GLU A 28 0.46 0.94 8.06
C GLU A 28 1.93 1.34 7.91
N VAL A 29 2.20 2.64 7.99
CA VAL A 29 3.56 3.19 7.94
C VAL A 29 3.75 4.13 9.12
N ARG A 30 4.67 3.79 10.04
CA ARG A 30 5.03 4.64 11.19
C ARG A 30 3.80 5.14 11.95
N GLY A 31 2.86 4.23 12.24
CA GLY A 31 1.62 4.50 13.00
C GLY A 31 0.51 5.21 12.23
N LYS A 32 0.71 5.57 10.97
CA LYS A 32 -0.32 6.09 10.05
C LYS A 32 -0.92 4.94 9.26
N GLN A 33 -2.23 4.98 9.04
CA GLN A 33 -2.93 3.96 8.28
C GLN A 33 -3.55 4.55 7.01
N PHE A 34 -3.39 3.82 5.93
CA PHE A 34 -3.89 4.12 4.59
C PHE A 34 -4.67 2.91 4.09
N MET A 35 -5.80 3.13 3.47
CA MET A 35 -6.58 2.05 2.88
C MET A 35 -6.42 2.04 1.36
N ILE A 36 -6.25 0.88 0.77
CA ILE A 36 -6.25 0.69 -0.68
C ILE A 36 -7.47 -0.16 -1.01
N ASP A 37 -8.33 0.38 -1.84
CA ASP A 37 -9.63 -0.13 -2.22
C ASP A 37 -10.56 -0.38 -1.01
N CYS A 38 -11.83 -0.31 -1.25
CA CYS A 38 -12.88 -0.46 -0.24
C CYS A 38 -14.05 -1.26 -0.84
N GLY A 39 -13.79 -2.52 -1.14
CA GLY A 39 -14.80 -3.43 -1.67
C GLY A 39 -15.90 -3.74 -0.65
N GLU A 40 -16.95 -4.42 -1.09
CA GLU A 40 -18.07 -4.79 -0.24
C GLU A 40 -17.61 -5.58 1.00
N GLY A 41 -18.12 -5.19 2.17
CA GLY A 41 -17.78 -5.82 3.45
C GLY A 41 -16.49 -5.31 4.09
N ALA A 42 -15.73 -4.42 3.48
CA ALA A 42 -14.47 -3.88 4.00
C ALA A 42 -14.62 -3.29 5.42
N GLN A 43 -15.71 -2.56 5.71
CA GLN A 43 -15.98 -2.04 7.06
C GLN A 43 -16.12 -3.13 8.12
N MET A 44 -16.67 -4.29 7.78
CA MET A 44 -16.76 -5.43 8.71
C MET A 44 -15.40 -6.05 8.97
N GLN A 45 -14.58 -6.15 7.94
CA GLN A 45 -13.22 -6.67 8.02
C GLN A 45 -12.30 -5.73 8.85
N LEU A 46 -12.43 -4.41 8.68
CA LEU A 46 -11.74 -3.42 9.53
C LEU A 46 -12.04 -3.68 11.02
N ARG A 47 -13.30 -3.93 11.38
CA ARG A 47 -13.71 -4.25 12.76
C ARG A 47 -13.21 -5.60 13.23
N LYS A 48 -13.36 -6.64 12.38
CA LYS A 48 -12.95 -8.02 12.68
C LYS A 48 -11.45 -8.10 12.99
N TYR A 49 -10.63 -7.35 12.25
CA TYR A 49 -9.17 -7.37 12.41
C TYR A 49 -8.64 -6.17 13.21
N SER A 50 -9.52 -5.52 13.98
CA SER A 50 -9.17 -4.46 14.96
C SER A 50 -8.36 -3.30 14.34
N VAL A 51 -8.69 -2.91 13.10
CA VAL A 51 -8.12 -1.71 12.49
C VAL A 51 -8.80 -0.48 13.10
N HIS A 52 -8.01 0.44 13.63
CA HIS A 52 -8.52 1.65 14.28
C HIS A 52 -8.93 2.71 13.25
N PHE A 53 -10.22 2.95 13.09
CA PHE A 53 -10.78 3.93 12.14
C PHE A 53 -10.23 5.35 12.31
N SER A 54 -9.88 5.74 13.55
CA SER A 54 -9.31 7.05 13.84
C SER A 54 -7.89 7.26 13.28
N ARG A 55 -7.16 6.18 13.02
CA ARG A 55 -5.81 6.23 12.45
C ARG A 55 -5.78 6.25 10.92
N LEU A 56 -6.92 5.98 10.28
CA LEU A 56 -7.02 5.97 8.82
C LEU A 56 -6.98 7.41 8.31
N ILE A 57 -5.95 7.75 7.57
CA ILE A 57 -5.70 9.11 7.04
C ILE A 57 -6.32 9.26 5.67
N ALA A 58 -6.15 8.25 4.82
CA ALA A 58 -6.62 8.30 3.44
C ALA A 58 -7.09 6.94 2.94
N VAL A 59 -7.97 6.99 1.93
CA VAL A 59 -8.42 5.86 1.12
C VAL A 59 -8.00 6.13 -0.32
N PHE A 60 -7.39 5.14 -0.96
CA PHE A 60 -6.96 5.17 -2.36
C PHE A 60 -7.79 4.14 -3.13
N ILE A 61 -8.58 4.57 -4.09
CA ILE A 61 -9.39 3.70 -4.96
C ILE A 61 -8.69 3.54 -6.29
N SER A 62 -8.36 2.31 -6.64
CA SER A 62 -7.60 1.97 -7.85
C SER A 62 -8.41 2.20 -9.13
N HIS A 63 -9.69 1.84 -9.10
CA HIS A 63 -10.63 2.01 -10.21
C HIS A 63 -12.08 1.81 -9.75
N MET A 64 -13.06 2.07 -10.63
CA MET A 64 -14.47 2.14 -10.28
C MET A 64 -15.25 0.86 -10.56
N HIS A 65 -14.67 -0.33 -10.40
CA HIS A 65 -15.44 -1.55 -10.28
C HIS A 65 -16.00 -1.74 -8.87
N GLY A 66 -17.16 -2.35 -8.73
CA GLY A 66 -17.88 -2.46 -7.45
C GLY A 66 -17.10 -3.21 -6.37
N ASP A 67 -16.36 -4.25 -6.75
CA ASP A 67 -15.51 -5.02 -5.83
C ASP A 67 -14.29 -4.24 -5.29
N HIS A 68 -14.07 -3.01 -5.77
CA HIS A 68 -13.06 -2.08 -5.26
C HIS A 68 -13.62 -0.86 -4.54
N CYS A 69 -14.92 -0.54 -4.67
CA CYS A 69 -15.46 0.71 -4.13
C CYS A 69 -16.82 0.62 -3.42
N PHE A 70 -17.61 -0.46 -3.58
CA PHE A 70 -18.98 -0.52 -3.02
C PHE A 70 -19.05 -0.52 -1.49
N GLY A 71 -17.97 -0.80 -0.78
CA GLY A 71 -17.88 -0.67 0.67
C GLY A 71 -17.71 0.77 1.18
N LEU A 72 -17.38 1.72 0.30
CA LEU A 72 -16.93 3.06 0.69
C LEU A 72 -18.01 3.84 1.46
N LEU A 73 -19.20 3.98 0.92
CA LEU A 73 -20.29 4.73 1.58
C LEU A 73 -20.70 4.14 2.92
N GLY A 74 -20.81 2.80 2.99
CA GLY A 74 -21.10 2.11 4.25
C GLY A 74 -20.02 2.32 5.30
N MET A 75 -18.76 2.35 4.88
CA MET A 75 -17.63 2.66 5.76
C MET A 75 -17.67 4.11 6.26
N LEU A 76 -17.91 5.09 5.38
CA LEU A 76 -18.02 6.51 5.74
C LEU A 76 -19.16 6.76 6.73
N SER A 77 -20.34 6.19 6.46
CA SER A 77 -21.49 6.23 7.36
C SER A 77 -21.13 5.67 8.76
N THR A 78 -20.45 4.51 8.80
CA THR A 78 -19.98 3.91 10.06
C THR A 78 -18.99 4.82 10.79
N PHE A 79 -18.08 5.48 10.10
CA PHE A 79 -17.14 6.42 10.71
C PHE A 79 -17.85 7.62 11.33
N GLY A 80 -18.88 8.16 10.66
CA GLY A 80 -19.74 9.20 11.21
C GLY A 80 -20.45 8.75 12.49
N MET A 81 -21.09 7.59 12.48
CA MET A 81 -21.79 7.02 13.64
C MET A 81 -20.86 6.69 14.81
N THR A 82 -19.59 6.39 14.55
CA THR A 82 -18.60 6.10 15.59
C THR A 82 -17.84 7.34 16.08
N GLY A 83 -18.26 8.53 15.66
CA GLY A 83 -17.76 9.80 16.19
C GLY A 83 -16.43 10.25 15.63
N ARG A 84 -16.08 9.88 14.38
CA ARG A 84 -14.92 10.43 13.70
C ARG A 84 -15.09 11.95 13.53
N THR A 85 -14.04 12.72 13.83
CA THR A 85 -14.00 14.18 13.61
C THR A 85 -12.86 14.60 12.70
N ALA A 86 -11.78 13.79 12.62
CA ALA A 86 -10.65 14.10 11.75
C ALA A 86 -11.02 13.93 10.28
N PRO A 87 -10.57 14.81 9.37
CA PRO A 87 -10.79 14.67 7.94
C PRO A 87 -10.32 13.30 7.41
N LEU A 88 -10.98 12.80 6.37
CA LEU A 88 -10.57 11.62 5.61
C LEU A 88 -10.30 12.03 4.17
N HIS A 89 -9.10 11.76 3.68
CA HIS A 89 -8.74 12.03 2.30
C HIS A 89 -9.12 10.84 1.41
N LEU A 90 -9.85 11.11 0.31
CA LEU A 90 -10.23 10.11 -0.68
C LEU A 90 -9.53 10.42 -2.00
N TYR A 91 -8.64 9.53 -2.42
CA TYR A 91 -7.96 9.55 -3.72
C TYR A 91 -8.64 8.56 -4.65
N ALA A 92 -9.28 9.03 -5.70
CA ALA A 92 -10.04 8.19 -6.62
C ALA A 92 -10.02 8.78 -8.05
N PRO A 93 -10.31 7.97 -9.09
CA PRO A 93 -10.42 8.47 -10.46
C PRO A 93 -11.32 9.71 -10.56
N ALA A 94 -10.89 10.69 -11.34
CA ALA A 94 -11.52 12.02 -11.38
C ALA A 94 -13.00 12.00 -11.80
N ASP A 95 -13.38 11.06 -12.65
CA ASP A 95 -14.76 10.89 -13.14
C ASP A 95 -15.75 10.41 -12.07
N PHE A 96 -15.25 9.89 -10.96
CA PHE A 96 -16.10 9.47 -9.83
C PHE A 96 -16.58 10.64 -8.96
N GLU A 97 -15.91 11.79 -8.94
CA GLU A 97 -16.17 12.86 -7.97
C GLU A 97 -17.64 13.32 -7.97
N GLY A 98 -18.23 13.54 -9.15
CA GLY A 98 -19.60 14.03 -9.24
C GLY A 98 -20.63 13.06 -8.67
N LEU A 99 -20.50 11.77 -8.99
CA LEU A 99 -21.36 10.72 -8.44
C LEU A 99 -21.13 10.57 -6.93
N PHE A 100 -19.89 10.51 -6.50
CA PHE A 100 -19.52 10.36 -5.08
C PHE A 100 -20.13 11.46 -4.20
N ARG A 101 -20.07 12.72 -4.62
CA ARG A 101 -20.66 13.83 -3.87
C ARG A 101 -22.17 13.70 -3.76
N GLN A 102 -22.86 13.32 -4.84
CA GLN A 102 -24.31 13.09 -4.81
C GLN A 102 -24.68 11.95 -3.85
N GLU A 103 -23.97 10.84 -3.88
CA GLU A 103 -24.20 9.72 -2.99
C GLU A 103 -23.87 10.06 -1.54
N LEU A 104 -22.79 10.81 -1.30
CA LEU A 104 -22.39 11.26 0.03
C LEU A 104 -23.47 12.18 0.63
N ASP A 105 -23.96 13.14 -0.13
CA ASP A 105 -25.00 14.08 0.29
C ASP A 105 -26.32 13.36 0.57
N PHE A 106 -26.66 12.34 -0.23
CA PHE A 106 -27.90 11.60 -0.09
C PHE A 106 -27.89 10.61 1.10
N PHE A 107 -26.82 9.84 1.25
CA PHE A 107 -26.74 8.77 2.26
C PHE A 107 -26.05 9.16 3.56
N CYS A 108 -25.24 10.21 3.55
CA CYS A 108 -24.34 10.60 4.65
C CYS A 108 -24.44 12.10 4.98
N ASP A 109 -25.62 12.69 4.96
CA ASP A 109 -25.89 14.14 5.11
C ASP A 109 -25.35 14.78 6.40
N ARG A 110 -24.98 13.99 7.40
CA ARG A 110 -24.52 14.45 8.72
C ARG A 110 -23.27 13.72 9.20
N LEU A 111 -22.26 13.62 8.34
CA LEU A 111 -20.95 13.16 8.79
C LEU A 111 -20.34 14.18 9.78
N GLY A 112 -19.84 13.72 10.91
CA GLY A 112 -19.13 14.56 11.88
C GLY A 112 -17.72 14.96 11.44
N PHE A 113 -17.32 14.64 10.19
CA PHE A 113 -16.00 14.88 9.63
C PHE A 113 -16.10 15.20 8.14
N GLU A 114 -15.07 15.85 7.62
CA GLU A 114 -14.95 16.18 6.20
C GLU A 114 -14.36 14.99 5.41
N VAL A 115 -14.92 14.71 4.22
CA VAL A 115 -14.31 13.84 3.21
C VAL A 115 -13.72 14.72 2.12
N VAL A 116 -12.39 14.79 2.08
CA VAL A 116 -11.64 15.61 1.12
C VAL A 116 -11.33 14.77 -0.11
N PHE A 117 -12.02 15.03 -1.23
CA PHE A 117 -11.80 14.32 -2.48
C PHE A 117 -10.57 14.86 -3.22
N HIS A 118 -9.71 13.96 -3.67
CA HIS A 118 -8.53 14.23 -4.49
C HIS A 118 -8.64 13.46 -5.81
N PRO A 119 -8.89 14.15 -6.93
CA PRO A 119 -8.99 13.49 -8.23
C PRO A 119 -7.64 12.92 -8.66
N VAL A 120 -7.65 11.67 -9.11
CA VAL A 120 -6.45 10.94 -9.55
C VAL A 120 -6.51 10.76 -11.07
N ASP A 121 -5.41 11.15 -11.75
CA ASP A 121 -5.17 10.75 -13.13
C ASP A 121 -4.51 9.37 -13.14
N THR A 122 -5.25 8.36 -13.62
CA THR A 122 -4.79 6.97 -13.66
C THR A 122 -3.82 6.68 -14.80
N THR A 123 -3.58 7.62 -15.71
CA THR A 123 -2.78 7.43 -16.93
C THR A 123 -1.32 7.80 -16.76
N VAL A 124 -0.97 8.55 -15.73
CA VAL A 124 0.39 9.03 -15.46
C VAL A 124 0.91 8.51 -14.13
N GLN A 125 2.22 8.31 -14.03
CA GLN A 125 2.89 8.05 -12.77
C GLN A 125 3.26 9.38 -12.11
N GLN A 126 2.63 9.69 -10.99
CA GLN A 126 2.85 10.95 -10.26
C GLN A 126 2.65 10.75 -8.76
N VAL A 127 3.31 11.60 -7.97
CA VAL A 127 3.07 11.67 -6.52
C VAL A 127 1.71 12.31 -6.29
N ILE A 128 0.82 11.60 -5.58
CA ILE A 128 -0.52 12.06 -5.22
C ILE A 128 -0.68 12.33 -3.73
N TYR A 129 0.20 11.76 -2.89
CA TYR A 129 0.28 12.03 -1.47
C TYR A 129 1.74 12.12 -1.05
N GLU A 130 2.04 13.08 -0.19
CA GLU A 130 3.37 13.24 0.38
C GLU A 130 3.30 13.82 1.79
N ASP A 131 4.10 13.26 2.70
CA ASP A 131 4.35 13.84 4.02
C ASP A 131 5.83 13.70 4.43
N LYS A 132 6.14 13.90 5.73
CA LYS A 132 7.51 13.81 6.25
C LYS A 132 8.08 12.39 6.19
N SER A 133 7.24 11.35 6.11
CA SER A 133 7.64 9.95 6.25
C SER A 133 7.56 9.14 4.97
N LEU A 134 6.66 9.48 4.06
CA LEU A 134 6.45 8.70 2.83
C LEU A 134 5.89 9.55 1.68
N THR A 135 5.96 8.98 0.48
CA THR A 135 5.20 9.38 -0.71
C THR A 135 4.31 8.25 -1.16
N VAL A 136 3.18 8.59 -1.81
CA VAL A 136 2.37 7.64 -2.57
C VAL A 136 2.28 8.12 -4.01
N GLU A 137 2.65 7.25 -4.94
CA GLU A 137 2.63 7.49 -6.37
C GLU A 137 1.58 6.60 -7.04
N THR A 138 0.98 7.08 -8.13
CA THR A 138 0.17 6.25 -9.03
C THR A 138 1.06 5.35 -9.89
N ILE A 139 0.57 4.16 -10.22
CA ILE A 139 1.17 3.23 -11.19
C ILE A 139 0.14 3.00 -12.29
N PRO A 140 0.28 3.58 -13.50
CA PRO A 140 -0.65 3.31 -14.60
C PRO A 140 -0.75 1.83 -14.92
N LEU A 141 -1.98 1.30 -14.91
CA LEU A 141 -2.31 -0.08 -15.20
C LEU A 141 -3.22 -0.18 -16.45
N SER A 142 -3.48 -1.39 -16.94
CA SER A 142 -4.30 -1.60 -18.13
C SER A 142 -5.48 -2.52 -17.82
N HIS A 143 -6.64 -1.91 -17.62
CA HIS A 143 -7.89 -2.60 -17.37
C HIS A 143 -9.01 -2.09 -18.28
N ARG A 144 -10.24 -2.62 -18.16
CA ARG A 144 -11.40 -2.21 -18.98
C ARG A 144 -11.92 -0.82 -18.67
N VAL A 145 -11.63 -0.34 -17.46
CA VAL A 145 -11.93 1.03 -17.02
C VAL A 145 -10.61 1.72 -16.63
N PRO A 146 -10.56 3.05 -16.56
CA PRO A 146 -9.39 3.78 -16.05
C PRO A 146 -8.93 3.21 -14.70
N CYS A 147 -7.68 2.74 -14.62
CA CYS A 147 -7.16 2.02 -13.46
C CYS A 147 -5.70 2.39 -13.19
N CYS A 148 -5.35 2.52 -11.93
CA CYS A 148 -3.95 2.64 -11.49
C CYS A 148 -3.71 1.80 -10.22
N GLY A 149 -2.47 1.38 -10.04
CA GLY A 149 -1.96 0.92 -8.77
C GLY A 149 -1.36 2.06 -7.94
N PHE A 150 -0.83 1.71 -6.77
CA PHE A 150 -0.23 2.69 -5.85
C PHE A 150 1.13 2.21 -5.34
N LEU A 151 2.09 3.11 -5.31
CA LEU A 151 3.44 2.86 -4.84
C LEU A 151 3.73 3.70 -3.61
N PHE A 152 3.79 3.05 -2.46
CA PHE A 152 4.16 3.64 -1.17
C PHE A 152 5.68 3.55 -1.02
N ARG A 153 6.36 4.68 -0.82
CA ARG A 153 7.80 4.74 -0.56
C ARG A 153 8.09 5.47 0.74
N GLU A 154 8.82 4.84 1.64
CA GLU A 154 9.38 5.55 2.78
C GLU A 154 10.39 6.59 2.31
N LYS A 155 10.37 7.77 2.94
CA LYS A 155 11.46 8.73 2.80
C LYS A 155 12.68 8.25 3.59
N PRO A 156 13.89 8.54 3.11
CA PRO A 156 15.12 8.17 3.82
C PRO A 156 15.08 8.59 5.30
N LEU A 157 15.51 7.72 6.16
CA LEU A 157 15.67 8.00 7.58
C LEU A 157 17.01 8.69 7.83
N LEU A 158 17.09 9.43 8.94
CA LEU A 158 18.35 9.92 9.45
C LEU A 158 19.17 8.73 9.98
N PRO A 159 20.51 8.80 9.91
CA PRO A 159 21.41 7.76 10.42
C PRO A 159 21.17 7.48 11.90
N HIS A 160 21.55 6.29 12.33
CA HIS A 160 21.49 5.90 13.74
C HIS A 160 22.67 6.47 14.51
N ILE A 161 22.39 6.96 15.71
CA ILE A 161 23.43 7.47 16.60
C ILE A 161 24.24 6.30 17.19
N ARG A 162 25.54 6.43 17.22
CA ARG A 162 26.43 5.52 17.95
C ARG A 162 26.46 5.87 19.43
N ARG A 163 25.62 5.19 20.22
CA ARG A 163 25.44 5.48 21.62
C ARG A 163 26.73 5.33 22.43
N ASP A 164 27.58 4.35 22.09
CA ASP A 164 28.89 4.16 22.64
C ASP A 164 29.77 5.41 22.52
N ARG A 165 29.72 6.11 21.42
CA ARG A 165 30.46 7.34 21.17
C ARG A 165 29.86 8.54 21.89
N ILE A 166 28.54 8.65 21.90
CA ILE A 166 27.82 9.72 22.61
C ILE A 166 28.14 9.69 24.09
N ASP A 167 28.08 8.51 24.70
CA ASP A 167 28.36 8.31 26.12
C ASP A 167 29.86 8.52 26.44
N TYR A 168 30.76 8.00 25.60
CA TYR A 168 32.21 8.12 25.82
C TYR A 168 32.73 9.57 25.78
N TYR A 169 32.20 10.37 24.83
CA TYR A 169 32.60 11.77 24.66
C TYR A 169 31.67 12.77 25.38
N ASN A 170 30.76 12.30 26.22
CA ASN A 170 29.77 13.11 26.96
C ASN A 170 29.03 14.11 26.08
N ILE A 171 28.64 13.69 24.87
CA ILE A 171 27.95 14.57 23.90
C ILE A 171 26.53 14.88 24.42
N PRO A 172 26.16 16.16 24.56
CA PRO A 172 24.82 16.54 25.03
C PRO A 172 23.71 15.99 24.15
N LEU A 173 22.60 15.52 24.74
CA LEU A 173 21.44 15.00 24.01
C LEU A 173 20.86 16.03 23.04
N SER A 174 20.97 17.32 23.34
CA SER A 174 20.55 18.41 22.45
C SER A 174 21.29 18.44 21.10
N GLN A 175 22.48 17.83 20.99
CA GLN A 175 23.27 17.77 19.76
C GLN A 175 22.94 16.55 18.88
N ILE A 176 22.23 15.57 19.40
CA ILE A 176 21.92 14.32 18.67
C ILE A 176 21.28 14.60 17.31
N ASN A 177 20.30 15.50 17.25
CA ASN A 177 19.63 15.82 16.00
C ASN A 177 20.55 16.52 14.99
N ASN A 178 21.43 17.38 15.46
CA ASN A 178 22.44 18.06 14.62
C ASN A 178 23.44 17.04 14.05
N ILE A 179 23.90 16.10 14.90
CA ILE A 179 24.80 15.02 14.49
C ILE A 179 24.10 14.11 13.46
N LYS A 180 22.87 13.70 13.71
CA LYS A 180 22.10 12.91 12.73
C LYS A 180 21.91 13.65 11.39
N ALA A 181 21.86 14.96 11.41
CA ALA A 181 21.72 15.80 10.22
C ALA A 181 23.05 16.08 9.49
N GLY A 182 24.17 15.50 9.96
CA GLY A 182 25.47 15.61 9.29
C GLY A 182 26.53 16.41 10.04
N ALA A 183 26.24 16.94 11.24
CA ALA A 183 27.24 17.68 12.00
C ALA A 183 28.25 16.71 12.67
N GLY A 184 29.52 17.12 12.73
CA GLY A 184 30.52 16.54 13.62
C GLY A 184 30.35 17.08 15.05
N TRP A 185 31.26 16.72 15.92
CA TRP A 185 31.34 17.20 17.31
C TRP A 185 32.78 17.53 17.71
N THR A 186 32.96 18.60 18.46
CA THR A 186 34.28 18.93 19.08
C THR A 186 34.14 18.83 20.59
N THR A 187 34.97 18.02 21.22
CA THR A 187 35.00 17.83 22.68
C THR A 187 35.54 19.07 23.38
N GLU A 188 35.39 19.16 24.70
CA GLU A 188 35.94 20.24 25.52
C GLU A 188 37.50 20.26 25.46
N GLU A 189 38.14 19.11 25.25
CA GLU A 189 39.57 19.00 25.06
C GLU A 189 40.05 19.30 23.64
N GLY A 190 39.15 19.71 22.74
CA GLY A 190 39.47 20.10 21.36
C GLY A 190 39.59 18.94 20.38
N VAL A 191 39.18 17.71 20.76
CA VAL A 191 39.11 16.55 19.82
C VAL A 191 37.96 16.74 18.85
N VAL A 192 38.26 16.74 17.56
CA VAL A 192 37.26 16.86 16.49
C VAL A 192 36.85 15.48 16.04
N LEU A 193 35.54 15.16 16.14
CA LEU A 193 34.95 13.91 15.73
C LEU A 193 34.14 14.17 14.45
N ALA A 194 34.42 13.44 13.38
CA ALA A 194 33.68 13.53 12.15
C ALA A 194 32.30 12.87 12.32
N HIS A 195 31.31 13.29 11.48
CA HIS A 195 29.96 12.75 11.49
C HIS A 195 29.94 11.21 11.43
N GLU A 196 30.75 10.64 10.53
CA GLU A 196 30.81 9.19 10.26
C GLU A 196 31.31 8.38 11.48
N GLU A 197 32.01 9.01 12.39
CA GLU A 197 32.47 8.37 13.64
C GLU A 197 31.36 8.29 14.69
N LEU A 198 30.35 9.15 14.59
CA LEU A 198 29.25 9.33 15.54
C LEU A 198 27.97 8.63 15.16
N VAL A 199 27.86 8.15 13.91
CA VAL A 199 26.65 7.51 13.39
C VAL A 199 26.96 6.19 12.69
N THR A 200 25.92 5.37 12.52
CA THR A 200 25.87 4.25 11.57
C THR A 200 24.81 4.55 10.51
N PRO A 201 24.92 3.98 9.28
CA PRO A 201 23.95 4.21 8.22
C PRO A 201 22.51 3.97 8.69
N ALA A 202 21.58 4.76 8.16
CA ALA A 202 20.15 4.52 8.35
C ALA A 202 19.73 3.19 7.71
N ASP A 203 18.64 2.62 8.21
CA ASP A 203 17.99 1.50 7.52
C ASP A 203 17.56 1.95 6.12
N PRO A 204 17.66 1.07 5.09
CA PRO A 204 17.21 1.40 3.74
C PRO A 204 15.71 1.67 3.74
N PRO A 205 15.24 2.67 2.97
CA PRO A 205 13.82 2.96 2.87
C PRO A 205 13.09 1.80 2.20
N ARG A 206 11.97 1.39 2.80
CA ARG A 206 11.12 0.31 2.30
C ARG A 206 10.07 0.86 1.34
N SER A 207 9.52 -0.02 0.50
CA SER A 207 8.49 0.35 -0.46
C SER A 207 7.51 -0.78 -0.72
N TYR A 208 6.24 -0.41 -0.92
CA TYR A 208 5.16 -1.31 -1.23
C TYR A 208 4.46 -0.87 -2.51
N ALA A 209 4.38 -1.76 -3.51
CA ALA A 209 3.61 -1.54 -4.73
C ALA A 209 2.34 -2.40 -4.71
N TYR A 210 1.19 -1.78 -4.95
CA TYR A 210 -0.10 -2.43 -5.15
C TYR A 210 -0.47 -2.34 -6.61
N CYS A 211 -0.50 -3.46 -7.32
CA CYS A 211 -0.93 -3.59 -8.70
C CYS A 211 -2.12 -4.56 -8.74
N SER A 212 -3.34 -4.00 -8.69
CA SER A 212 -4.55 -4.79 -8.84
C SER A 212 -4.88 -4.97 -10.33
N ASP A 213 -6.11 -4.98 -10.71
CA ASP A 213 -6.69 -5.32 -12.01
C ASP A 213 -5.89 -4.77 -13.18
N THR A 214 -5.16 -5.65 -13.82
CA THR A 214 -4.36 -5.29 -14.99
C THR A 214 -4.05 -6.52 -15.85
N ARG A 215 -4.12 -6.35 -17.17
CA ARG A 215 -3.43 -7.31 -18.05
C ARG A 215 -1.94 -7.26 -17.79
N TYR A 216 -1.23 -8.31 -18.17
CA TYR A 216 0.22 -8.32 -18.12
C TYR A 216 0.82 -7.14 -18.91
N LEU A 217 1.65 -6.36 -18.24
CA LEU A 217 2.36 -5.21 -18.78
C LEU A 217 3.87 -5.48 -18.75
N PRO A 218 4.52 -5.75 -19.89
CA PRO A 218 5.95 -6.06 -19.93
C PRO A 218 6.86 -4.99 -19.32
N ASP A 219 6.45 -3.71 -19.40
CA ASP A 219 7.22 -2.57 -18.90
C ASP A 219 6.91 -2.17 -17.46
N LEU A 220 5.96 -2.83 -16.78
CA LEU A 220 5.57 -2.52 -15.40
C LEU A 220 6.77 -2.62 -14.46
N HIS A 221 7.65 -3.58 -14.68
CA HIS A 221 8.86 -3.77 -13.88
C HIS A 221 9.75 -2.51 -13.78
N LYS A 222 9.76 -1.64 -14.81
CA LYS A 222 10.55 -0.39 -14.81
C LYS A 222 10.00 0.62 -13.81
N ARG A 223 8.67 0.65 -13.61
CA ARG A 223 7.97 1.59 -12.74
C ARG A 223 8.11 1.24 -11.25
N ILE A 224 8.27 -0.06 -10.95
CA ILE A 224 8.33 -0.60 -9.59
C ILE A 224 9.67 -1.26 -9.27
N ALA A 225 10.73 -0.90 -10.00
CA ALA A 225 12.04 -1.51 -9.84
C ALA A 225 12.55 -1.43 -8.39
N GLY A 226 12.96 -2.57 -7.84
CA GLY A 226 13.56 -2.70 -6.52
C GLY A 226 12.61 -2.46 -5.34
N VAL A 227 11.28 -2.50 -5.53
CA VAL A 227 10.37 -2.38 -4.39
C VAL A 227 10.53 -3.55 -3.40
N SER A 228 10.38 -3.27 -2.11
CA SER A 228 10.54 -4.29 -1.07
C SER A 228 9.45 -5.37 -1.18
N THR A 229 8.19 -4.96 -1.39
CA THR A 229 7.06 -5.86 -1.51
C THR A 229 6.14 -5.42 -2.64
N LEU A 230 5.81 -6.35 -3.53
CA LEU A 230 4.82 -6.17 -4.59
C LEU A 230 3.57 -7.00 -4.27
N TYR A 231 2.41 -6.37 -4.22
CA TYR A 231 1.13 -7.06 -4.40
C TYR A 231 0.74 -6.97 -5.86
N HIS A 232 0.43 -8.10 -6.47
CA HIS A 232 -0.03 -8.15 -7.85
C HIS A 232 -1.22 -9.10 -7.97
N GLU A 233 -2.22 -8.69 -8.77
CA GLU A 233 -3.32 -9.60 -9.06
C GLU A 233 -2.82 -10.90 -9.69
N SER A 234 -3.57 -11.97 -9.44
CA SER A 234 -3.34 -13.31 -9.97
C SER A 234 -4.69 -14.02 -10.15
N THR A 235 -5.58 -13.33 -10.86
CA THR A 235 -6.97 -13.76 -11.08
C THR A 235 -7.05 -15.10 -11.79
N TYR A 236 -6.04 -15.46 -12.58
CA TYR A 236 -5.97 -16.69 -13.37
C TYR A 236 -4.70 -17.49 -13.10
N ASP A 237 -4.79 -18.81 -13.26
CA ASP A 237 -3.64 -19.69 -13.40
C ASP A 237 -3.05 -19.63 -14.83
N ASP A 238 -1.83 -20.14 -15.00
CA ASP A 238 -1.11 -20.04 -16.28
C ASP A 238 -1.75 -20.85 -17.42
N SER A 239 -2.62 -21.81 -17.13
CA SER A 239 -3.39 -22.55 -18.15
C SER A 239 -4.51 -21.70 -18.77
N ASN A 240 -4.86 -20.57 -18.16
CA ASN A 240 -5.91 -19.66 -18.58
C ASN A 240 -5.40 -18.29 -19.07
N ILE A 241 -4.19 -18.24 -19.63
CA ILE A 241 -3.54 -17.00 -20.10
C ILE A 241 -4.39 -16.24 -21.13
N ASP A 242 -5.05 -16.93 -22.07
CA ASP A 242 -5.92 -16.30 -23.08
C ASP A 242 -7.13 -15.61 -22.43
N ARG A 243 -7.68 -16.22 -21.38
CA ARG A 243 -8.78 -15.62 -20.62
C ARG A 243 -8.29 -14.42 -19.82
N ALA A 244 -7.14 -14.51 -19.18
CA ALA A 244 -6.54 -13.39 -18.47
C ALA A 244 -6.40 -12.19 -19.42
N GLN A 245 -5.85 -12.40 -20.60
CA GLN A 245 -5.68 -11.34 -21.60
C GLN A 245 -7.03 -10.77 -22.09
N LEU A 246 -8.02 -11.64 -22.35
CA LEU A 246 -9.36 -11.23 -22.83
C LEU A 246 -10.10 -10.36 -21.81
N TYR A 247 -9.99 -10.68 -20.53
CA TYR A 247 -10.66 -9.96 -19.43
C TYR A 247 -9.82 -8.89 -18.75
N TYR A 248 -8.63 -8.58 -19.30
CA TYR A 248 -7.71 -7.57 -18.78
C TYR A 248 -7.21 -7.89 -17.36
N HIS A 249 -6.85 -9.15 -17.15
CA HIS A 249 -6.22 -9.64 -15.93
C HIS A 249 -4.90 -10.32 -16.21
N SER A 250 -4.22 -10.72 -15.15
CA SER A 250 -2.93 -11.44 -15.21
C SER A 250 -3.05 -12.85 -14.67
N THR A 251 -2.12 -13.71 -15.08
CA THR A 251 -1.90 -15.01 -14.43
C THR A 251 -0.88 -14.87 -13.29
N ALA A 252 -0.85 -15.88 -12.41
CA ALA A 252 0.10 -15.93 -11.31
C ALA A 252 1.56 -15.97 -11.80
N GLY A 253 1.85 -16.70 -12.89
CA GLY A 253 3.17 -16.71 -13.52
C GLY A 253 3.55 -15.36 -14.12
N GLN A 254 2.60 -14.64 -14.73
CA GLN A 254 2.83 -13.28 -15.24
C GLN A 254 3.12 -12.29 -14.10
N ALA A 255 2.39 -12.36 -12.98
CA ALA A 255 2.68 -11.58 -11.79
C ALA A 255 4.10 -11.84 -11.26
N ALA A 256 4.49 -13.12 -11.21
CA ALA A 256 5.83 -13.54 -10.81
C ALA A 256 6.93 -13.09 -11.79
N GLN A 257 6.62 -13.02 -13.08
CA GLN A 257 7.55 -12.47 -14.09
C GLN A 257 7.81 -11.00 -13.86
N VAL A 258 6.75 -10.20 -13.59
CA VAL A 258 6.89 -8.79 -13.21
C VAL A 258 7.75 -8.65 -11.96
N ALA A 259 7.50 -9.46 -10.92
CA ALA A 259 8.25 -9.44 -9.66
C ALA A 259 9.76 -9.72 -9.87
N ARG A 260 10.08 -10.76 -10.66
CA ARG A 260 11.46 -11.12 -11.01
C ARG A 260 12.17 -10.01 -11.77
N ASP A 261 11.52 -9.48 -12.81
CA ASP A 261 12.12 -8.50 -13.71
C ASP A 261 12.28 -7.14 -13.00
N ALA A 262 11.39 -6.81 -12.07
CA ALA A 262 11.49 -5.65 -11.18
C ALA A 262 12.49 -5.84 -10.02
N LYS A 263 12.98 -7.07 -9.78
CA LYS A 263 13.86 -7.42 -8.65
C LYS A 263 13.26 -7.02 -7.31
N VAL A 264 11.99 -7.34 -7.10
CA VAL A 264 11.31 -7.06 -5.83
C VAL A 264 11.80 -7.98 -4.72
N GLY A 265 11.63 -7.58 -3.45
CA GLY A 265 12.01 -8.43 -2.31
C GLY A 265 11.04 -9.61 -2.12
N LYS A 266 9.73 -9.39 -2.25
CA LYS A 266 8.69 -10.43 -2.18
C LYS A 266 7.47 -10.09 -3.03
N LEU A 267 6.74 -11.12 -3.45
CA LEU A 267 5.48 -11.02 -4.21
C LEU A 267 4.32 -11.54 -3.37
N LEU A 268 3.28 -10.74 -3.23
CA LEU A 268 1.99 -11.11 -2.66
C LEU A 268 0.99 -11.30 -3.79
N LEU A 269 0.44 -12.50 -3.92
CA LEU A 269 -0.59 -12.85 -4.88
C LEU A 269 -1.96 -12.63 -4.26
N GLY A 270 -2.88 -12.02 -5.01
CA GLY A 270 -4.25 -11.81 -4.57
C GLY A 270 -5.19 -11.57 -5.73
N HIS A 271 -6.38 -11.03 -5.44
CA HIS A 271 -7.46 -10.81 -6.40
C HIS A 271 -7.90 -12.15 -7.05
N PHE A 272 -8.16 -13.14 -6.19
CA PHE A 272 -8.45 -14.51 -6.62
C PHE A 272 -9.87 -14.64 -7.19
N SER A 273 -9.97 -15.26 -8.35
CA SER A 273 -11.27 -15.57 -8.95
C SER A 273 -12.03 -16.59 -8.08
N ALA A 274 -13.33 -16.37 -7.87
CA ALA A 274 -14.22 -17.31 -7.19
C ALA A 274 -14.27 -18.73 -7.82
N ARG A 275 -13.70 -18.89 -9.01
CA ARG A 275 -13.57 -20.19 -9.71
C ARG A 275 -12.47 -21.07 -9.14
N HIS A 276 -11.50 -20.51 -8.41
CA HIS A 276 -10.44 -21.27 -7.78
C HIS A 276 -10.89 -21.78 -6.42
N TYR A 277 -11.08 -23.09 -6.30
CA TYR A 277 -11.32 -23.75 -5.00
C TYR A 277 -10.07 -23.73 -4.11
N ASN A 278 -8.90 -23.76 -4.73
CA ASN A 278 -7.60 -23.76 -4.06
C ASN A 278 -6.62 -22.91 -4.85
N GLU A 279 -6.06 -21.91 -4.20
CA GLU A 279 -5.07 -20.99 -4.77
C GLU A 279 -3.63 -21.56 -4.78
N GLU A 280 -3.43 -22.76 -4.23
CA GLU A 280 -2.11 -23.41 -4.21
C GLU A 280 -1.53 -23.60 -5.62
N ALA A 281 -2.37 -23.86 -6.61
CA ALA A 281 -1.94 -23.95 -8.01
C ALA A 281 -1.37 -22.62 -8.52
N LEU A 282 -1.99 -21.49 -8.15
CA LEU A 282 -1.49 -20.15 -8.49
C LEU A 282 -0.12 -19.91 -7.84
N LEU A 283 0.03 -20.31 -6.57
CA LEU A 283 1.31 -20.17 -5.86
C LEU A 283 2.42 -21.01 -6.51
N GLN A 284 2.09 -22.23 -6.91
CA GLN A 284 3.05 -23.12 -7.61
C GLN A 284 3.49 -22.51 -8.94
N ASP A 285 2.56 -21.96 -9.74
CA ASP A 285 2.90 -21.30 -11.01
C ASP A 285 3.80 -20.09 -10.76
N ALA A 286 3.48 -19.26 -9.80
CA ALA A 286 4.31 -18.10 -9.44
C ALA A 286 5.71 -18.51 -8.96
N ARG A 287 5.82 -19.50 -8.08
CA ARG A 287 7.10 -19.95 -7.50
C ARG A 287 8.07 -20.58 -8.50
N LYS A 288 7.58 -21.11 -9.60
CA LYS A 288 8.44 -21.56 -10.72
C LYS A 288 9.26 -20.40 -11.31
N VAL A 289 8.76 -19.17 -11.22
CA VAL A 289 9.35 -17.97 -11.82
C VAL A 289 10.01 -17.08 -10.75
N PHE A 290 9.36 -16.92 -9.60
CA PHE A 290 9.82 -16.10 -8.48
C PHE A 290 9.53 -16.81 -7.15
N PRO A 291 10.54 -17.45 -6.51
CA PRO A 291 10.37 -18.27 -5.32
C PRO A 291 9.77 -17.53 -4.11
N GLU A 292 10.11 -16.23 -3.93
CA GLU A 292 9.61 -15.38 -2.84
C GLU A 292 8.18 -14.88 -3.10
N SER A 293 7.29 -15.82 -3.50
CA SER A 293 5.86 -15.59 -3.74
C SER A 293 5.02 -16.16 -2.61
N PHE A 294 3.99 -15.42 -2.19
CA PHE A 294 3.11 -15.75 -1.08
C PHE A 294 1.65 -15.49 -1.46
N LEU A 295 0.74 -16.39 -1.01
CA LEU A 295 -0.69 -16.14 -1.11
C LEU A 295 -1.13 -15.14 -0.04
N THR A 296 -2.03 -14.24 -0.42
CA THR A 296 -2.74 -13.41 0.55
C THR A 296 -3.99 -14.13 1.06
N ASN A 297 -4.44 -13.74 2.25
CA ASN A 297 -5.73 -14.14 2.82
C ASN A 297 -6.16 -13.08 3.84
N GLU A 298 -7.45 -12.99 4.10
CA GLU A 298 -8.01 -12.03 5.04
C GLU A 298 -7.43 -12.21 6.45
N GLY A 299 -6.99 -11.09 7.03
CA GLY A 299 -6.38 -11.04 8.36
C GLY A 299 -4.87 -11.24 8.37
N LEU A 300 -4.26 -11.72 7.29
CA LEU A 300 -2.80 -11.80 7.21
C LEU A 300 -2.21 -10.39 7.18
N THR A 301 -1.07 -10.25 7.85
CA THR A 301 -0.27 -9.03 7.88
C THR A 301 1.14 -9.38 7.41
N PHE A 302 1.64 -8.62 6.45
CA PHE A 302 2.97 -8.79 5.89
C PHE A 302 3.82 -7.57 6.23
N ASP A 303 5.02 -7.80 6.74
CA ASP A 303 6.04 -6.76 6.84
C ASP A 303 6.59 -6.43 5.45
N VAL A 304 6.75 -5.14 5.19
CA VAL A 304 7.32 -4.61 3.95
C VAL A 304 8.83 -4.54 4.03
#